data_2a4d77a8d7e669396e45071140f463c8
#
_entry.id   2a4d77a8d7e669396e45071140f463c8
#
_cell.length_a   1.000
_cell.length_b   1.000
_cell.length_c   1.000
_cell.angle_alpha   90.00
_cell.angle_beta   90.00
_cell.angle_gamma   90.00
#
_symmetry.space_group_name_H-M   'P 1'
#
loop_
_entity.id
_entity.type
_entity.pdbx_description
1 polymer ?
#
loop_
_entity_poly.entity_id
_entity_poly.type
_entity_poly.pdbx_seq_one_letter_code
_entity_poly.pdbx_strand_id
1 'polypeptide(L)'
;LSENLNAAFNVTEGEDYEIDYTFNTADIADSLAGIVTLRGFLNVAPVNTTSNFPGAPLTYTNQPKGHATVFGNYTLGDWSVDAQWHWFSGGTNIQVYGAGQTFYTQPYFGSFSTMDFTLTKQITFGDGTVMSAYFNVQNAFDSVPPYTVGSSGNPGSIFGGIPQGEDVMGRYFTIGVRGNL
;
A
#
# COMPACT_ATOMS: atom_id res chain seq x y z
N LEU A 1 25.40 29.56 24.94
CA LEU A 1 25.96 29.29 23.61
C LEU A 1 25.25 28.05 23.10
N SER A 2 24.34 28.18 22.11
CA SER A 2 23.78 27.05 21.38
C SER A 2 24.55 26.93 20.07
N GLU A 3 25.27 25.85 19.91
CA GLU A 3 25.92 25.50 18.65
C GLU A 3 24.96 24.62 17.85
N ASN A 4 24.76 24.95 16.57
CA ASN A 4 24.07 24.08 15.63
C ASN A 4 25.00 22.94 15.22
N LEU A 5 24.83 21.78 15.84
CA LEU A 5 25.56 20.57 15.48
C LEU A 5 24.75 19.77 14.45
N ASN A 6 25.32 19.57 13.28
CA ASN A 6 24.79 18.69 12.25
C ASN A 6 25.25 17.26 12.59
N ALA A 7 24.51 16.60 13.49
CA ALA A 7 24.96 15.37 14.11
C ALA A 7 23.90 14.22 14.00
N ALA A 8 22.79 14.49 13.37
CA ALA A 8 21.79 13.46 13.12
C ALA A 8 22.21 12.55 11.94
N PHE A 9 22.07 11.26 12.11
CA PHE A 9 22.16 10.31 11.00
C PHE A 9 20.94 9.41 10.97
N ASN A 10 20.57 8.98 9.77
CA ASN A 10 19.52 8.02 9.53
C ASN A 10 20.13 6.82 8.80
N VAL A 11 19.80 5.62 9.27
CA VAL A 11 20.18 4.36 8.61
C VAL A 11 18.92 3.68 8.16
N THR A 12 18.80 3.45 6.85
CA THR A 12 17.72 2.66 6.24
C THR A 12 18.37 1.54 5.46
N GLU A 13 17.97 0.31 5.78
CA GLU A 13 18.35 -0.89 5.03
C GLU A 13 17.10 -1.61 4.59
N GLY A 14 17.09 -2.10 3.35
CA GLY A 14 15.91 -2.76 2.79
C GLY A 14 16.23 -3.52 1.52
N GLU A 15 15.23 -4.26 1.08
CA GLU A 15 15.28 -5.07 -0.12
C GLU A 15 14.00 -4.84 -0.91
N ASP A 16 14.13 -4.73 -2.23
CA ASP A 16 13.04 -4.63 -3.18
C ASP A 16 13.00 -5.87 -4.06
N TYR A 17 11.82 -6.46 -4.17
CA TYR A 17 11.56 -7.61 -5.04
C TYR A 17 10.50 -7.23 -6.05
N GLU A 18 10.74 -7.63 -7.31
CA GLU A 18 9.77 -7.46 -8.40
C GLU A 18 9.60 -8.79 -9.13
N ILE A 19 8.36 -9.11 -9.48
CA ILE A 19 7.99 -10.23 -10.34
C ILE A 19 7.02 -9.73 -11.41
N ASP A 20 7.23 -10.14 -12.65
CA ASP A 20 6.33 -9.87 -13.78
C ASP A 20 6.16 -11.17 -14.57
N TYR A 21 4.91 -11.55 -14.81
CA TYR A 21 4.59 -12.79 -15.50
C TYR A 21 3.33 -12.64 -16.34
N THR A 22 3.42 -13.04 -17.61
CA THR A 22 2.29 -13.04 -18.55
C THR A 22 2.14 -14.41 -19.19
N PHE A 23 0.91 -14.92 -19.25
CA PHE A 23 0.59 -16.19 -19.87
C PHE A 23 -0.78 -16.19 -20.53
N ASN A 24 -0.97 -17.10 -21.49
CA ASN A 24 -2.25 -17.41 -22.08
C ASN A 24 -3.02 -18.38 -21.18
N THR A 25 -4.27 -18.11 -20.91
CA THR A 25 -5.11 -19.04 -20.13
C THR A 25 -5.37 -20.36 -20.88
N ALA A 26 -5.31 -20.35 -22.21
CA ALA A 26 -5.36 -21.55 -23.02
C ALA A 26 -4.22 -22.55 -22.75
N ASP A 27 -3.08 -22.09 -22.25
CA ASP A 27 -1.95 -22.96 -21.86
C ASP A 27 -2.27 -23.78 -20.60
N ILE A 28 -3.28 -23.38 -19.83
CA ILE A 28 -3.77 -24.10 -18.65
C ILE A 28 -4.94 -25.00 -19.00
N ALA A 29 -5.87 -24.50 -19.82
CA ALA A 29 -7.04 -25.25 -20.28
C ALA A 29 -7.52 -24.69 -21.62
N ASP A 30 -7.66 -25.55 -22.61
CA ASP A 30 -8.07 -25.19 -23.99
C ASP A 30 -9.43 -24.45 -24.05
N SER A 31 -10.28 -24.64 -23.05
CA SER A 31 -11.59 -23.97 -22.94
C SER A 31 -11.51 -22.54 -22.44
N LEU A 32 -10.36 -22.13 -21.90
CA LEU A 32 -10.14 -20.78 -21.41
C LEU A 32 -9.44 -19.97 -22.49
N ALA A 33 -10.04 -18.84 -22.85
CA ALA A 33 -9.44 -17.91 -23.78
C ALA A 33 -9.10 -16.61 -23.02
N GLY A 34 -7.93 -16.04 -23.28
CA GLY A 34 -7.54 -14.76 -22.68
C GLY A 34 -6.08 -14.72 -22.24
N ILE A 35 -5.66 -13.55 -21.81
CA ILE A 35 -4.30 -13.30 -21.36
C ILE A 35 -4.36 -12.83 -19.91
N VAL A 36 -3.53 -13.44 -19.06
CA VAL A 36 -3.31 -12.98 -17.69
C VAL A 36 -1.93 -12.36 -17.58
N THR A 37 -1.88 -11.17 -17.02
CA THR A 37 -0.63 -10.51 -16.61
C THR A 37 -0.66 -10.32 -15.11
N LEU A 38 0.39 -10.78 -14.44
CA LEU A 38 0.60 -10.62 -13.00
C LEU A 38 1.87 -9.81 -12.78
N ARG A 39 1.80 -8.83 -11.90
CA ARG A 39 2.93 -8.03 -11.50
C ARG A 39 2.93 -7.85 -9.98
N GLY A 40 4.04 -8.15 -9.35
CA GLY A 40 4.18 -8.06 -7.91
C GLY A 40 5.40 -7.25 -7.50
N PHE A 41 5.22 -6.42 -6.49
CA PHE A 41 6.28 -5.65 -5.85
C PHE A 41 6.23 -5.91 -4.36
N LEU A 42 7.39 -6.17 -3.77
CA LEU A 42 7.54 -6.28 -2.33
C LEU A 42 8.75 -5.46 -1.91
N ASN A 43 8.52 -4.49 -1.04
CA ASN A 43 9.55 -3.76 -0.33
C ASN A 43 9.63 -4.26 1.10
N VAL A 44 10.83 -4.59 1.58
CA VAL A 44 11.10 -4.95 2.97
C VAL A 44 12.20 -4.05 3.50
N ALA A 45 11.85 -3.18 4.45
CA ALA A 45 12.79 -2.26 5.11
C ALA A 45 12.92 -2.60 6.60
N PRO A 46 13.65 -3.65 6.96
CA PRO A 46 13.74 -4.13 8.35
C PRO A 46 14.44 -3.14 9.28
N VAL A 47 15.31 -2.29 8.73
CA VAL A 47 16.06 -1.29 9.49
C VAL A 47 15.67 0.11 9.02
N ASN A 48 15.16 0.90 9.94
CA ASN A 48 14.98 2.33 9.77
C ASN A 48 15.19 2.99 11.14
N THR A 49 16.39 3.53 11.36
CA THR A 49 16.82 4.09 12.63
C THR A 49 17.37 5.48 12.47
N THR A 50 17.13 6.31 13.46
CA THR A 50 17.63 7.68 13.51
C THR A 50 18.38 7.91 14.81
N SER A 51 19.50 8.61 14.73
CA SER A 51 20.20 9.17 15.89
C SER A 51 20.22 10.68 15.78
N ASN A 52 19.82 11.36 16.85
CA ASN A 52 19.71 12.82 16.85
C ASN A 52 21.07 13.53 17.05
N PHE A 53 22.05 12.85 17.63
CA PHE A 53 23.43 13.36 17.82
C PHE A 53 24.40 12.19 18.06
N PRO A 54 25.70 12.36 17.87
CA PRO A 54 26.72 11.35 18.14
C PRO A 54 26.64 10.81 19.57
N GLY A 55 26.48 9.47 19.70
CA GLY A 55 26.32 8.81 21.00
C GLY A 55 24.91 8.80 21.56
N ALA A 56 23.93 9.39 20.85
CA ALA A 56 22.55 9.25 21.22
C ALA A 56 22.03 7.81 20.94
N PRO A 57 21.08 7.32 21.75
CA PRO A 57 20.42 6.06 21.47
C PRO A 57 19.75 6.06 20.10
N LEU A 58 19.81 4.93 19.40
CA LEU A 58 19.07 4.74 18.16
C LEU A 58 17.57 4.72 18.43
N THR A 59 16.84 5.53 17.67
CA THR A 59 15.38 5.55 17.66
C THR A 59 14.90 4.82 16.43
N TYR A 60 14.06 3.81 16.61
CA TYR A 60 13.44 3.08 15.51
C TYR A 60 12.19 3.84 15.03
N THR A 61 12.01 3.92 13.71
CA THR A 61 10.79 4.49 13.16
C THR A 61 9.63 3.49 13.28
N ASN A 62 8.44 4.01 13.56
CA ASN A 62 7.22 3.21 13.76
C ASN A 62 6.50 2.87 12.46
N GLN A 63 7.21 2.85 11.33
CA GLN A 63 6.62 2.57 10.04
C GLN A 63 6.50 1.06 9.79
N PRO A 64 5.52 0.62 8.98
CA PRO A 64 5.48 -0.75 8.49
C PRO A 64 6.81 -1.12 7.83
N LYS A 65 7.32 -2.31 8.16
CA LYS A 65 8.60 -2.79 7.62
C LYS A 65 8.47 -3.49 6.30
N GLY A 66 7.26 -3.85 5.91
CA GLY A 66 6.96 -4.51 4.65
C GLY A 66 5.78 -3.85 3.96
N HIS A 67 5.90 -3.68 2.65
CA HIS A 67 4.86 -3.19 1.78
C HIS A 67 4.84 -4.03 0.51
N ALA A 68 3.69 -4.56 0.14
CA ALA A 68 3.51 -5.31 -1.09
C ALA A 68 2.37 -4.73 -1.92
N THR A 69 2.56 -4.76 -3.23
CA THR A 69 1.51 -4.47 -4.21
C THR A 69 1.51 -5.55 -5.27
N VAL A 70 0.36 -6.16 -5.51
CA VAL A 70 0.18 -7.16 -6.56
C VAL A 70 -0.90 -6.67 -7.51
N PHE A 71 -0.56 -6.62 -8.79
CA PHE A 71 -1.49 -6.33 -9.89
C PHE A 71 -1.78 -7.62 -10.64
N GLY A 72 -3.05 -7.84 -10.95
CA GLY A 72 -3.50 -8.86 -11.87
C GLY A 72 -4.38 -8.24 -12.94
N ASN A 73 -4.09 -8.51 -14.19
CA ASN A 73 -4.93 -8.14 -15.32
C ASN A 73 -5.34 -9.40 -16.07
N TYR A 74 -6.61 -9.53 -16.39
CA TYR A 74 -7.14 -10.55 -17.29
C TYR A 74 -7.86 -9.90 -18.45
N THR A 75 -7.46 -10.22 -19.66
CA THR A 75 -8.05 -9.69 -20.89
C THR A 75 -8.64 -10.81 -21.74
N LEU A 76 -9.90 -10.65 -22.12
CA LEU A 76 -10.64 -11.56 -22.99
C LEU A 76 -11.45 -10.76 -24.03
N GLY A 77 -10.99 -10.74 -25.26
CA GLY A 77 -11.60 -9.95 -26.33
C GLY A 77 -11.67 -8.46 -25.93
N ASP A 78 -12.90 -7.92 -25.90
CA ASP A 78 -13.13 -6.52 -25.53
C ASP A 78 -13.25 -6.29 -24.01
N TRP A 79 -13.12 -7.32 -23.20
CA TRP A 79 -13.23 -7.23 -21.75
C TRP A 79 -11.86 -7.28 -21.09
N SER A 80 -11.67 -6.46 -20.07
CA SER A 80 -10.55 -6.62 -19.13
C SER A 80 -11.03 -6.48 -17.69
N VAL A 81 -10.41 -7.26 -16.83
CA VAL A 81 -10.56 -7.18 -15.37
C VAL A 81 -9.19 -6.92 -14.79
N ASP A 82 -9.09 -5.84 -14.05
CA ASP A 82 -7.91 -5.49 -13.29
C ASP A 82 -8.20 -5.71 -11.81
N ALA A 83 -7.25 -6.32 -11.11
CA ALA A 83 -7.28 -6.48 -9.66
C ALA A 83 -5.97 -5.93 -9.10
N GLN A 84 -6.05 -5.18 -8.01
CA GLN A 84 -4.89 -4.64 -7.31
C GLN A 84 -5.02 -4.93 -5.83
N TRP A 85 -4.02 -5.60 -5.27
CA TRP A 85 -3.91 -5.86 -3.85
C TRP A 85 -2.75 -5.07 -3.27
N HIS A 86 -3.03 -4.33 -2.20
CA HIS A 86 -2.05 -3.62 -1.39
C HIS A 86 -1.97 -4.24 -0.02
N TRP A 87 -0.77 -4.40 0.48
CA TRP A 87 -0.54 -4.92 1.81
C TRP A 87 0.58 -4.15 2.51
N PHE A 88 0.34 -3.87 3.80
CA PHE A 88 1.31 -3.30 4.72
C PHE A 88 1.50 -4.23 5.90
N SER A 89 2.74 -4.46 6.31
CA SER A 89 3.02 -5.22 7.51
C SER A 89 2.54 -4.46 8.74
N GLY A 90 2.24 -5.18 9.80
CA GLY A 90 2.09 -4.57 11.12
C GLY A 90 3.39 -3.89 11.58
N GLY A 91 3.26 -3.09 12.60
CA GLY A 91 4.36 -2.32 13.16
C GLY A 91 4.21 -2.10 14.66
N THR A 92 5.06 -1.24 15.20
CA THR A 92 5.05 -0.91 16.63
C THR A 92 4.90 0.59 16.83
N ASN A 93 4.05 0.99 17.76
CA ASN A 93 3.89 2.38 18.21
C ASN A 93 4.77 2.68 19.44
N ILE A 94 5.96 2.10 19.51
CA ILE A 94 6.86 2.34 20.62
C ILE A 94 7.50 3.71 20.44
N GLN A 95 7.02 4.70 21.17
CA GLN A 95 7.79 5.92 21.45
C GLN A 95 8.52 5.72 22.76
N VAL A 96 9.83 5.61 22.68
CA VAL A 96 10.69 5.61 23.88
C VAL A 96 10.97 7.07 24.21
N TYR A 97 10.24 7.62 25.18
CA TYR A 97 10.58 8.90 25.78
C TYR A 97 11.42 8.65 27.03
N GLY A 98 12.72 8.95 26.95
CA GLY A 98 13.64 8.76 28.06
C GLY A 98 13.91 7.29 28.38
N ALA A 99 14.71 7.02 29.41
CA ALA A 99 15.14 5.68 29.78
C ALA A 99 13.94 4.73 30.06
N GLY A 100 13.49 4.02 29.02
CA GLY A 100 12.65 2.84 29.16
C GLY A 100 11.15 3.03 29.42
N GLN A 101 10.58 4.22 29.18
CA GLN A 101 9.13 4.41 29.36
C GLN A 101 8.36 4.11 28.08
N THR A 102 7.57 3.05 28.10
CA THR A 102 6.55 2.71 27.11
C THR A 102 5.20 3.24 27.59
N PHE A 103 4.61 4.22 26.89
CA PHE A 103 3.35 4.83 27.33
C PHE A 103 2.09 4.07 26.90
N TYR A 104 2.21 2.97 26.14
CA TYR A 104 1.06 2.23 25.61
C TYR A 104 1.03 0.79 26.08
N THR A 105 -0.17 0.36 26.51
CA THR A 105 -0.42 -1.03 26.89
C THR A 105 -0.43 -2.00 25.70
N GLN A 106 -0.64 -1.49 24.48
CA GLN A 106 -0.56 -2.24 23.23
C GLN A 106 0.25 -1.44 22.20
N PRO A 107 1.58 -1.64 22.16
CA PRO A 107 2.44 -0.89 21.24
C PRO A 107 2.39 -1.41 19.81
N TYR A 108 1.60 -2.44 19.51
CA TYR A 108 1.57 -3.08 18.19
C TYR A 108 0.29 -2.74 17.45
N PHE A 109 0.41 -2.52 16.14
CA PHE A 109 -0.71 -2.50 15.22
C PHE A 109 -0.58 -3.64 14.20
N GLY A 110 -1.72 -4.21 13.78
CA GLY A 110 -1.78 -5.34 12.86
C GLY A 110 -1.38 -4.97 11.44
N SER A 111 -1.16 -5.98 10.61
CA SER A 111 -1.05 -5.79 9.16
C SER A 111 -2.40 -5.37 8.58
N PHE A 112 -2.34 -4.68 7.44
CA PHE A 112 -3.51 -4.17 6.74
C PHE A 112 -3.42 -4.48 5.24
N SER A 113 -4.55 -4.75 4.61
CA SER A 113 -4.59 -4.88 3.16
C SER A 113 -5.91 -4.40 2.58
N THR A 114 -5.83 -3.85 1.36
CA THR A 114 -6.98 -3.49 0.53
C THR A 114 -6.93 -4.23 -0.79
N MET A 115 -8.07 -4.34 -1.45
CA MET A 115 -8.19 -4.92 -2.78
C MET A 115 -9.15 -4.10 -3.63
N ASP A 116 -8.67 -3.72 -4.80
CA ASP A 116 -9.39 -2.92 -5.77
C ASP A 116 -9.66 -3.74 -7.04
N PHE A 117 -10.79 -3.48 -7.69
CA PHE A 117 -11.15 -4.13 -8.94
C PHE A 117 -11.62 -3.10 -9.96
N THR A 118 -11.24 -3.31 -11.22
CA THR A 118 -11.78 -2.55 -12.34
C THR A 118 -12.22 -3.51 -13.44
N LEU A 119 -13.47 -3.41 -13.85
CA LEU A 119 -14.00 -4.07 -15.03
C LEU A 119 -14.08 -3.04 -16.15
N THR A 120 -13.49 -3.34 -17.29
CA THR A 120 -13.51 -2.48 -18.48
C THR A 120 -14.11 -3.24 -19.66
N LYS A 121 -14.97 -2.57 -20.42
CA LYS A 121 -15.49 -3.04 -21.70
C LYS A 121 -15.11 -2.07 -22.79
N GLN A 122 -14.42 -2.54 -23.82
CA GLN A 122 -14.21 -1.78 -25.06
C GLN A 122 -15.43 -1.91 -25.99
N ILE A 123 -15.83 -0.83 -26.60
CA ILE A 123 -16.95 -0.72 -27.52
C ILE A 123 -16.43 -0.06 -28.81
N THR A 124 -16.43 -0.84 -29.89
CA THR A 124 -16.04 -0.32 -31.21
C THR A 124 -17.30 0.00 -32.00
N PHE A 125 -17.42 1.23 -32.47
CA PHE A 125 -18.52 1.68 -33.31
C PHE A 125 -18.21 1.42 -34.79
N GLY A 126 -19.26 1.45 -35.62
CA GLY A 126 -19.14 1.13 -37.04
C GLY A 126 -18.28 2.08 -37.86
N ASP A 127 -17.99 3.28 -37.36
CA ASP A 127 -17.06 4.26 -37.91
C ASP A 127 -15.59 4.05 -37.48
N GLY A 128 -15.33 3.02 -36.68
CA GLY A 128 -14.01 2.74 -36.16
C GLY A 128 -13.68 3.47 -34.85
N THR A 129 -14.57 4.29 -34.33
CA THR A 129 -14.41 4.95 -33.02
C THR A 129 -14.41 3.92 -31.92
N VAL A 130 -13.43 3.96 -31.02
CA VAL A 130 -13.33 3.07 -29.85
C VAL A 130 -13.60 3.86 -28.58
N MET A 131 -14.56 3.39 -27.80
CA MET A 131 -14.84 3.88 -26.46
C MET A 131 -14.65 2.77 -25.44
N SER A 132 -14.32 3.11 -24.21
CA SER A 132 -14.28 2.18 -23.09
C SER A 132 -15.24 2.63 -21.99
N ALA A 133 -16.09 1.71 -21.52
CA ALA A 133 -16.85 1.88 -20.31
C ALA A 133 -16.17 1.10 -19.19
N TYR A 134 -16.09 1.68 -17.99
CA TYR A 134 -15.47 1.01 -16.85
C TYR A 134 -16.29 1.16 -15.58
N PHE A 135 -16.16 0.16 -14.73
CA PHE A 135 -16.67 0.13 -13.37
C PHE A 135 -15.52 -0.23 -12.44
N ASN A 136 -15.25 0.63 -11.47
CA ASN A 136 -14.18 0.46 -10.50
C ASN A 136 -14.76 0.36 -9.09
N VAL A 137 -14.20 -0.55 -8.29
CA VAL A 137 -14.47 -0.70 -6.86
C VAL A 137 -13.13 -0.59 -6.15
N GLN A 138 -12.98 0.40 -5.32
CA GLN A 138 -11.82 0.53 -4.44
C GLN A 138 -12.17 0.05 -3.04
N ASN A 139 -11.17 -0.56 -2.39
CA ASN A 139 -11.34 -1.22 -1.11
C ASN A 139 -12.57 -2.14 -1.08
N ALA A 140 -12.62 -3.09 -2.01
CA ALA A 140 -13.80 -3.94 -2.27
C ALA A 140 -14.30 -4.68 -1.03
N PHE A 141 -13.41 -5.00 -0.09
CA PHE A 141 -13.74 -5.70 1.16
C PHE A 141 -14.02 -4.78 2.34
N ASP A 142 -14.04 -3.45 2.11
CA ASP A 142 -14.29 -2.44 3.14
C ASP A 142 -13.32 -2.58 4.34
N SER A 143 -12.05 -2.88 4.04
CA SER A 143 -11.02 -3.02 5.06
C SER A 143 -10.78 -1.69 5.74
N VAL A 144 -10.65 -1.72 7.07
CA VAL A 144 -10.38 -0.53 7.89
C VAL A 144 -8.94 -0.59 8.39
N PRO A 145 -8.13 0.45 8.15
CA PRO A 145 -6.76 0.48 8.63
C PRO A 145 -6.70 0.44 10.16
N PRO A 146 -5.68 -0.21 10.74
CA PRO A 146 -5.50 -0.24 12.18
C PRO A 146 -5.21 1.19 12.69
N TYR A 147 -5.89 1.57 13.75
CA TYR A 147 -5.59 2.84 14.41
C TYR A 147 -4.25 2.76 15.12
N THR A 148 -3.37 3.72 14.81
CA THR A 148 -2.15 3.95 15.56
C THR A 148 -2.37 5.08 16.56
N VAL A 149 -1.92 4.91 17.78
CA VAL A 149 -1.98 6.00 18.76
C VAL A 149 -1.01 7.09 18.35
N GLY A 150 -1.49 8.31 18.14
CA GLY A 150 -0.67 9.41 17.66
C GLY A 150 0.40 9.81 18.64
N SER A 151 1.56 10.13 18.11
CA SER A 151 2.75 10.53 18.83
C SER A 151 2.82 12.01 19.17
N SER A 152 1.72 12.72 19.28
CA SER A 152 1.79 14.06 19.82
C SER A 152 2.09 13.97 21.30
N GLY A 153 3.23 14.49 21.74
CA GLY A 153 3.69 14.44 23.13
C GLY A 153 2.81 15.17 24.16
N ASN A 154 1.52 15.31 23.87
CA ASN A 154 0.49 15.73 24.79
C ASN A 154 -0.23 14.50 25.33
N PRO A 155 -0.14 14.24 26.66
CA PRO A 155 -1.00 13.27 27.33
C PRO A 155 -2.45 13.72 27.12
N GLY A 156 -3.22 12.98 26.36
CA GLY A 156 -4.63 13.29 26.06
C GLY A 156 -4.95 13.58 24.60
N SER A 157 -3.97 13.57 23.69
CA SER A 157 -4.26 13.54 22.25
C SER A 157 -4.79 12.16 21.87
N ILE A 158 -6.11 12.08 21.75
CA ILE A 158 -6.83 10.87 21.30
C ILE A 158 -6.82 10.73 19.76
N PHE A 159 -6.13 11.62 19.05
CA PHE A 159 -5.99 11.52 17.60
C PHE A 159 -4.94 10.48 17.27
N GLY A 160 -5.40 9.22 17.11
CA GLY A 160 -4.64 8.19 16.45
C GLY A 160 -4.26 8.64 15.05
N GLY A 161 -3.00 8.45 14.68
CA GLY A 161 -2.57 8.58 13.29
C GLY A 161 -2.92 7.31 12.54
N ILE A 162 -3.22 7.44 11.26
CA ILE A 162 -3.24 6.32 10.34
C ILE A 162 -1.82 6.17 9.85
N PRO A 163 -1.28 4.95 9.77
CA PRO A 163 0.03 4.72 9.19
C PRO A 163 0.14 5.39 7.83
N GLN A 164 1.26 6.05 7.55
CA GLN A 164 1.41 6.83 6.32
C GLN A 164 1.21 5.96 5.08
N GLY A 165 0.32 6.41 4.20
CA GLY A 165 0.03 5.78 2.92
C GLY A 165 -1.21 4.88 2.91
N GLU A 166 -1.92 4.75 4.01
CA GLU A 166 -3.17 3.98 4.06
C GLU A 166 -4.39 4.86 3.77
N ASP A 167 -5.28 4.34 2.93
CA ASP A 167 -6.54 5.01 2.58
C ASP A 167 -7.56 4.82 3.70
N VAL A 168 -8.05 5.93 4.23
CA VAL A 168 -9.12 5.97 5.25
C VAL A 168 -10.51 5.91 4.67
N MET A 169 -10.63 6.09 3.37
CA MET A 169 -11.93 5.97 2.72
C MET A 169 -12.27 4.49 2.64
N GLY A 170 -13.42 4.12 3.18
CA GLY A 170 -13.97 2.79 3.01
C GLY A 170 -14.23 2.46 1.55
N ARG A 171 -14.95 1.41 1.30
CA ARG A 171 -15.29 0.99 -0.06
C ARG A 171 -16.04 2.09 -0.82
N TYR A 172 -15.57 2.39 -2.03
CA TYR A 172 -16.25 3.32 -2.94
C TYR A 172 -16.25 2.83 -4.39
N PHE A 173 -17.18 3.35 -5.17
CA PHE A 173 -17.45 2.91 -6.53
C PHE A 173 -17.31 4.07 -7.51
N THR A 174 -16.73 3.79 -8.67
CA THR A 174 -16.66 4.75 -9.76
C THR A 174 -17.13 4.08 -11.06
N ILE A 175 -17.95 4.77 -11.81
CA ILE A 175 -18.35 4.39 -13.18
C ILE A 175 -17.97 5.50 -14.13
N GLY A 176 -17.48 5.15 -15.30
CA GLY A 176 -17.10 6.15 -16.29
C GLY A 176 -17.03 5.60 -17.70
N VAL A 177 -16.94 6.53 -18.63
CA VAL A 177 -16.73 6.26 -20.07
C VAL A 177 -15.56 7.12 -20.53
N ARG A 178 -14.70 6.53 -21.34
CA ARG A 178 -13.56 7.20 -21.97
C ARG A 178 -13.61 6.94 -23.47
N GLY A 179 -13.43 7.95 -24.28
CA GLY A 179 -13.34 7.86 -25.74
C GLY A 179 -12.30 8.84 -26.28
N ASN A 180 -11.69 8.50 -27.42
CA ASN A 180 -10.90 9.42 -28.24
C ASN A 180 -11.80 9.87 -29.39
N LEU A 181 -12.02 11.18 -29.48
CA LEU A 181 -12.70 11.84 -30.60
C LEU A 181 -11.69 12.21 -31.66
#